data_e1645ab71f07656ba6acbc2a3eaa845a
#
_entry.id   e1645ab71f07656ba6acbc2a3eaa845a
#
_cell.length_a   1.000
_cell.length_b   1.000
_cell.length_c   1.000
_cell.angle_alpha   90.00
_cell.angle_beta   90.00
_cell.angle_gamma   90.00
#
_symmetry.space_group_name_H-M   'P 1'
#
loop_
_entity.id
_entity.type
_entity.pdbx_description
1 polymer ?
#
loop_
_entity_poly.entity_id
_entity_poly.type
_entity_poly.pdbx_seq_one_letter_code
_entity_poly.pdbx_strand_id
1 'polypeptide(L)'
;MDPARLTAEFPAPSYRGNQQRALGKIGEALESDNDVVLVRAPTGSGKSLLARAIAGCARQPDEADPQDAIGAYYTTPQVSQLDDVAADPLLSDLQVIRGKRNYSCLLPGETDTPVDRAPCARESGFDCSIRHRCPYFSDRAIASNRSIAAMTLAYFMQTAGSESFGRRDVVVIDEAHGLAEWAEMYATIDLRPSTVPVWDEITIPEIDGPEAAARFADRLVDVCTRRKDTLVGAEELSIAEVTERDRLQELISNLKWFVSDYRDPASASTWVVDSAGEGSPVTIKPLAPERYLNHTVWERGNTFALLSATILDKEGFCRGVGLDPAKTALVDISHTFPVENRPLYDVTQGKMTYEHRDDTIPEVARLLVRLLAKHDDEKGIVHAHSYAIAERLADRLREFGVDGRIRTHDSDDRDAQLSSWLATDDPELFVSVKMEEALDLADDRARWQVLCKAPYPNTRDSRVARRLEDGQWGWYYRTALKTVIQACGRVVRSPEDFGRTYLADSSLLDLFERSRGAMPDWFAAQVDRMSSPNLPAFDPDTASAGSADSGGGGGSSRSRRQGRRSGRGGRSNPDDHPLADVWGTD
;
A
#
# COMPACT_ATOMS: atom_id res chain seq x y z
N MET A 1 -23.41 5.33 -18.24
CA MET A 1 -22.30 6.21 -18.72
C MET A 1 -22.08 5.91 -20.20
N ASP A 2 -22.16 6.91 -21.06
CA ASP A 2 -22.09 6.71 -22.54
C ASP A 2 -20.70 6.26 -22.97
N PRO A 3 -20.55 5.12 -23.69
CA PRO A 3 -19.27 4.64 -24.23
C PRO A 3 -18.58 5.64 -25.18
N ALA A 4 -19.36 6.44 -25.93
CA ALA A 4 -18.81 7.46 -26.81
C ALA A 4 -18.13 8.60 -26.00
N ARG A 5 -18.72 8.98 -24.87
CA ARG A 5 -18.14 9.96 -23.95
C ARG A 5 -16.85 9.43 -23.32
N LEU A 6 -16.83 8.16 -22.88
CA LEU A 6 -15.59 7.53 -22.36
C LEU A 6 -14.45 7.55 -23.39
N THR A 7 -14.77 7.31 -24.65
CA THR A 7 -13.78 7.36 -25.73
C THR A 7 -13.28 8.79 -25.96
N ALA A 8 -14.17 9.78 -25.91
CA ALA A 8 -13.82 11.19 -26.08
C ALA A 8 -12.97 11.74 -24.92
N GLU A 9 -13.19 11.24 -23.71
CA GLU A 9 -12.47 11.64 -22.50
C GLU A 9 -11.10 10.95 -22.33
N PHE A 10 -10.71 10.04 -23.24
CA PHE A 10 -9.40 9.40 -23.15
C PHE A 10 -8.26 10.40 -23.41
N PRO A 11 -7.31 10.56 -22.48
CA PRO A 11 -6.40 11.70 -22.50
C PRO A 11 -5.24 11.59 -23.51
N ALA A 12 -4.96 10.38 -24.01
CA ALA A 12 -3.86 10.17 -24.96
C ALA A 12 -4.34 10.28 -26.41
N PRO A 13 -3.48 10.71 -27.36
CA PRO A 13 -3.84 10.87 -28.76
C PRO A 13 -4.07 9.55 -29.49
N SER A 14 -3.64 8.43 -28.90
CA SER A 14 -3.82 7.08 -29.47
C SER A 14 -3.91 6.04 -28.36
N TYR A 15 -4.59 4.94 -28.66
CA TYR A 15 -4.70 3.79 -27.75
C TYR A 15 -3.48 2.87 -27.87
N ARG A 16 -3.13 2.23 -26.75
CA ARG A 16 -2.13 1.17 -26.69
C ARG A 16 -2.78 -0.14 -26.26
N GLY A 17 -2.34 -1.26 -26.84
CA GLY A 17 -2.83 -2.58 -26.45
C GLY A 17 -4.36 -2.68 -26.47
N ASN A 18 -4.96 -3.03 -25.35
CA ASN A 18 -6.40 -3.29 -25.22
C ASN A 18 -7.21 -2.08 -24.70
N GLN A 19 -6.64 -0.86 -24.64
CA GLN A 19 -7.29 0.29 -23.99
C GLN A 19 -8.64 0.66 -24.62
N GLN A 20 -8.72 0.74 -25.96
CA GLN A 20 -9.97 1.06 -26.66
C GLN A 20 -11.07 0.03 -26.35
N ARG A 21 -10.72 -1.27 -26.40
CA ARG A 21 -11.65 -2.35 -26.08
C ARG A 21 -12.08 -2.30 -24.61
N ALA A 22 -11.16 -1.93 -23.72
CA ALA A 22 -11.44 -1.76 -22.29
C ALA A 22 -12.47 -0.67 -22.05
N LEU A 23 -12.29 0.52 -22.65
CA LEU A 23 -13.26 1.62 -22.56
C LEU A 23 -14.63 1.23 -23.08
N GLY A 24 -14.71 0.53 -24.20
CA GLY A 24 -15.99 0.01 -24.70
C GLY A 24 -16.70 -0.90 -23.69
N LYS A 25 -16.00 -1.88 -23.15
CA LYS A 25 -16.57 -2.78 -22.13
C LYS A 25 -16.97 -2.06 -20.82
N ILE A 26 -16.19 -1.08 -20.38
CA ILE A 26 -16.50 -0.26 -19.20
C ILE A 26 -17.77 0.55 -19.44
N GLY A 27 -17.89 1.16 -20.63
CA GLY A 27 -19.10 1.89 -21.02
C GLY A 27 -20.34 1.01 -21.05
N GLU A 28 -20.28 -0.14 -21.72
CA GLU A 28 -21.36 -1.14 -21.75
C GLU A 28 -21.77 -1.60 -20.34
N ALA A 29 -20.79 -1.81 -19.47
CA ALA A 29 -21.04 -2.21 -18.08
C ALA A 29 -21.79 -1.13 -17.29
N LEU A 30 -21.40 0.14 -17.45
CA LEU A 30 -22.02 1.27 -16.77
C LEU A 30 -23.35 1.74 -17.38
N GLU A 31 -23.63 1.37 -18.65
CA GLU A 31 -24.96 1.55 -19.24
C GLU A 31 -25.98 0.51 -18.75
N SER A 32 -25.51 -0.65 -18.28
CA SER A 32 -26.33 -1.79 -17.87
C SER A 32 -26.85 -1.73 -16.42
N ASP A 33 -27.11 -0.52 -15.91
CA ASP A 33 -27.65 -0.29 -14.55
C ASP A 33 -26.72 -0.77 -13.41
N ASN A 34 -25.41 -0.78 -13.65
CA ASN A 34 -24.43 -1.03 -12.60
C ASN A 34 -23.94 0.29 -11.99
N ASP A 35 -23.99 0.39 -10.66
CA ASP A 35 -23.43 1.53 -9.91
C ASP A 35 -21.90 1.43 -9.77
N VAL A 36 -21.36 0.22 -9.93
CA VAL A 36 -19.93 -0.10 -9.71
C VAL A 36 -19.38 -0.92 -10.88
N VAL A 37 -18.21 -0.51 -11.37
CA VAL A 37 -17.41 -1.31 -12.30
C VAL A 37 -16.07 -1.68 -11.67
N LEU A 38 -15.78 -2.97 -11.58
CA LEU A 38 -14.47 -3.51 -11.27
C LEU A 38 -13.68 -3.68 -12.56
N VAL A 39 -12.52 -3.06 -12.66
CA VAL A 39 -11.65 -3.15 -13.84
C VAL A 39 -10.41 -3.94 -13.46
N ARG A 40 -10.38 -5.23 -13.84
CA ARG A 40 -9.21 -6.08 -13.66
C ARG A 40 -8.26 -5.87 -14.82
N ALA A 41 -7.23 -5.07 -14.58
CA ALA A 41 -6.28 -4.66 -15.61
C ALA A 41 -4.85 -4.96 -15.16
N PRO A 42 -4.07 -5.74 -15.92
CA PRO A 42 -2.70 -6.08 -15.58
C PRO A 42 -1.81 -4.84 -15.52
N THR A 43 -0.65 -4.98 -14.89
CA THR A 43 0.37 -3.92 -14.86
C THR A 43 0.78 -3.54 -16.28
N GLY A 44 1.04 -2.26 -16.53
CA GLY A 44 1.40 -1.75 -17.85
C GLY A 44 0.23 -1.58 -18.84
N SER A 45 -1.01 -1.91 -18.47
CA SER A 45 -2.19 -1.71 -19.32
C SER A 45 -2.63 -0.25 -19.48
N GLY A 46 -2.04 0.68 -18.71
CA GLY A 46 -2.42 2.08 -18.72
C GLY A 46 -3.66 2.37 -17.88
N LYS A 47 -3.80 1.72 -16.72
CA LYS A 47 -4.90 1.92 -15.76
C LYS A 47 -5.19 3.39 -15.47
N SER A 48 -4.15 4.21 -15.26
CA SER A 48 -4.30 5.63 -14.93
C SER A 48 -5.02 6.42 -16.03
N LEU A 49 -4.76 6.10 -17.32
CA LEU A 49 -5.44 6.76 -18.44
C LEU A 49 -6.91 6.31 -18.56
N LEU A 50 -7.20 5.02 -18.31
CA LEU A 50 -8.57 4.52 -18.23
C LEU A 50 -9.32 5.16 -17.06
N ALA A 51 -8.70 5.25 -15.91
CA ALA A 51 -9.22 5.88 -14.71
C ALA A 51 -9.54 7.37 -14.94
N ARG A 52 -8.63 8.10 -15.61
CA ARG A 52 -8.86 9.51 -15.98
C ARG A 52 -10.04 9.63 -16.97
N ALA A 53 -10.13 8.77 -17.98
CA ALA A 53 -11.24 8.80 -18.91
C ALA A 53 -12.60 8.59 -18.21
N ILE A 54 -12.66 7.66 -17.25
CA ILE A 54 -13.87 7.42 -16.44
C ILE A 54 -14.19 8.65 -15.58
N ALA A 55 -13.19 9.23 -14.91
CA ALA A 55 -13.38 10.43 -14.09
C ALA A 55 -13.84 11.64 -14.92
N GLY A 56 -13.36 11.77 -16.17
CA GLY A 56 -13.76 12.82 -17.10
C GLY A 56 -15.24 12.73 -17.55
N CYS A 57 -15.83 11.55 -17.43
CA CYS A 57 -17.24 11.36 -17.74
C CYS A 57 -18.21 11.84 -16.65
N ALA A 58 -17.70 12.31 -15.51
CA ALA A 58 -18.55 12.85 -14.45
C ALA A 58 -19.38 14.05 -14.94
N ARG A 59 -20.59 14.17 -14.43
CA ARG A 59 -21.48 15.31 -14.74
C ARG A 59 -20.79 16.64 -14.38
N GLN A 60 -20.96 17.61 -15.25
CA GLN A 60 -20.48 18.98 -15.06
C GLN A 60 -21.61 19.87 -14.57
N PRO A 61 -21.32 21.08 -14.01
CA PRO A 61 -22.35 21.98 -13.48
C PRO A 61 -23.44 22.39 -14.47
N ASP A 62 -23.12 22.42 -15.76
CA ASP A 62 -24.06 22.75 -16.85
C ASP A 62 -24.93 21.57 -17.29
N GLU A 63 -24.60 20.37 -16.84
CA GLU A 63 -25.32 19.11 -17.16
C GLU A 63 -26.20 18.62 -15.98
N ALA A 64 -26.15 19.29 -14.82
CA ALA A 64 -26.70 18.79 -13.57
C ALA A 64 -27.75 19.75 -12.97
N ASP A 65 -28.76 19.17 -12.31
CA ASP A 65 -29.66 19.95 -11.45
C ASP A 65 -28.92 20.41 -10.17
N PRO A 66 -29.35 21.48 -9.50
CA PRO A 66 -28.64 22.04 -8.33
C PRO A 66 -28.42 21.07 -7.16
N GLN A 67 -29.17 19.97 -7.09
CA GLN A 67 -29.07 18.95 -6.05
C GLN A 67 -28.24 17.72 -6.50
N ASP A 68 -27.85 17.67 -7.76
CA ASP A 68 -27.08 16.56 -8.30
C ASP A 68 -25.62 16.63 -7.88
N ALA A 69 -25.03 15.47 -7.64
CA ALA A 69 -23.59 15.37 -7.45
C ALA A 69 -22.88 15.57 -8.79
N ILE A 70 -21.83 16.39 -8.79
CA ILE A 70 -21.03 16.73 -9.97
C ILE A 70 -19.56 16.42 -9.74
N GLY A 71 -18.79 16.28 -10.83
CA GLY A 71 -17.35 16.07 -10.81
C GLY A 71 -16.95 14.69 -10.29
N ALA A 72 -15.65 14.45 -10.21
CA ALA A 72 -15.09 13.18 -9.82
C ALA A 72 -14.02 13.27 -8.73
N TYR A 73 -13.84 12.16 -8.00
CA TYR A 73 -12.64 11.87 -7.24
C TYR A 73 -11.78 10.84 -7.98
N TYR A 74 -10.48 11.06 -7.95
CA TYR A 74 -9.47 10.11 -8.38
C TYR A 74 -8.60 9.78 -7.17
N THR A 75 -8.54 8.52 -6.75
CA THR A 75 -7.77 8.15 -5.56
C THR A 75 -6.65 7.17 -5.88
N THR A 76 -5.50 7.35 -5.22
CA THR A 76 -4.34 6.46 -5.27
C THR A 76 -4.01 5.96 -3.87
N PRO A 77 -3.38 4.79 -3.69
CA PRO A 77 -2.99 4.31 -2.37
C PRO A 77 -1.96 5.21 -1.67
N GLN A 78 -0.94 5.68 -2.40
CA GLN A 78 0.24 6.34 -1.83
C GLN A 78 0.49 7.73 -2.42
N VAL A 79 1.22 8.57 -1.65
CA VAL A 79 1.61 9.91 -2.08
C VAL A 79 2.54 9.87 -3.29
N SER A 80 3.47 8.91 -3.36
CA SER A 80 4.37 8.74 -4.52
C SER A 80 3.61 8.52 -5.83
N GLN A 81 2.56 7.68 -5.81
CA GLN A 81 1.70 7.48 -6.99
C GLN A 81 0.88 8.72 -7.34
N LEU A 82 0.50 9.51 -6.32
CA LEU A 82 -0.16 10.79 -6.53
C LEU A 82 0.81 11.84 -7.11
N ASP A 83 2.10 11.75 -6.79
CA ASP A 83 3.15 12.55 -7.39
C ASP A 83 3.39 12.18 -8.86
N ASP A 84 3.33 10.88 -9.19
CA ASP A 84 3.37 10.40 -10.58
C ASP A 84 2.18 10.94 -11.39
N VAL A 85 0.98 10.95 -10.81
CA VAL A 85 -0.22 11.57 -11.42
C VAL A 85 0.00 13.05 -11.66
N ALA A 86 0.58 13.77 -10.70
CA ALA A 86 0.87 15.22 -10.83
C ALA A 86 1.93 15.52 -11.88
N ALA A 87 2.86 14.60 -12.11
CA ALA A 87 3.96 14.76 -13.07
C ALA A 87 3.57 14.33 -14.51
N ASP A 88 2.50 13.56 -14.70
CA ASP A 88 2.08 13.08 -16.02
C ASP A 88 1.33 14.18 -16.78
N PRO A 89 1.85 14.66 -17.93
CA PRO A 89 1.18 15.68 -18.74
C PRO A 89 -0.22 15.28 -19.24
N LEU A 90 -0.47 13.98 -19.39
CA LEU A 90 -1.78 13.45 -19.83
C LEU A 90 -2.85 13.50 -18.71
N LEU A 91 -2.42 13.76 -17.46
CA LEU A 91 -3.27 13.85 -16.27
C LEU A 91 -3.27 15.28 -15.67
N SER A 92 -2.80 16.27 -16.40
CA SER A 92 -2.61 17.66 -15.92
C SER A 92 -3.90 18.42 -15.57
N ASP A 93 -5.05 17.90 -15.96
CA ASP A 93 -6.38 18.42 -15.59
C ASP A 93 -6.88 17.94 -14.22
N LEU A 94 -6.25 16.93 -13.64
CA LEU A 94 -6.51 16.48 -12.28
C LEU A 94 -5.91 17.46 -11.27
N GLN A 95 -6.75 17.95 -10.34
CA GLN A 95 -6.23 18.77 -9.24
C GLN A 95 -5.79 17.90 -8.09
N VAL A 96 -4.49 17.83 -7.88
CA VAL A 96 -3.89 17.07 -6.79
C VAL A 96 -4.00 17.83 -5.47
N ILE A 97 -4.44 17.12 -4.42
CA ILE A 97 -4.43 17.58 -3.02
C ILE A 97 -3.82 16.51 -2.12
N ARG A 98 -2.93 16.92 -1.21
CA ARG A 98 -2.28 16.07 -0.21
C ARG A 98 -2.71 16.46 1.20
N GLY A 99 -2.39 15.64 2.20
CA GLY A 99 -2.55 16.00 3.60
C GLY A 99 -1.68 17.20 3.99
N LYS A 100 -2.10 17.97 5.01
CA LYS A 100 -1.41 19.19 5.47
C LYS A 100 0.08 19.01 5.74
N ARG A 101 0.49 17.86 6.23
CA ARG A 101 1.90 17.55 6.54
C ARG A 101 2.81 17.54 5.32
N ASN A 102 2.25 17.37 4.11
CA ASN A 102 3.01 17.37 2.86
C ASN A 102 3.22 18.78 2.26
N TYR A 103 2.87 19.83 3.00
CA TYR A 103 3.03 21.21 2.59
C TYR A 103 3.81 21.98 3.63
N SER A 104 4.81 22.75 3.21
CA SER A 104 5.55 23.66 4.09
C SER A 104 4.81 24.98 4.28
N CYS A 105 4.89 25.54 5.48
CA CYS A 105 4.37 26.86 5.78
C CYS A 105 5.21 27.94 5.05
N LEU A 106 4.58 29.01 4.59
CA LEU A 106 5.26 30.13 3.93
C LEU A 106 5.43 31.37 4.84
N LEU A 107 5.05 31.27 6.11
CA LEU A 107 5.30 32.35 7.07
C LEU A 107 6.79 32.52 7.33
N PRO A 108 7.31 33.76 7.41
CA PRO A 108 8.68 33.99 7.81
C PRO A 108 9.00 33.36 9.17
N GLY A 109 10.05 32.55 9.24
CA GLY A 109 10.45 31.81 10.43
C GLY A 109 9.79 30.43 10.60
N GLU A 110 8.85 30.07 9.72
CA GLU A 110 8.12 28.78 9.74
C GLU A 110 8.29 27.97 8.42
N THR A 111 9.21 28.34 7.55
CA THR A 111 9.35 27.74 6.22
C THR A 111 9.73 26.27 6.22
N ASP A 112 10.34 25.78 7.30
CA ASP A 112 10.68 24.37 7.52
C ASP A 112 9.59 23.61 8.30
N THR A 113 8.51 24.32 8.69
CA THR A 113 7.41 23.76 9.48
C THR A 113 6.30 23.26 8.55
N PRO A 114 5.87 21.99 8.64
CA PRO A 114 4.70 21.50 7.93
C PRO A 114 3.43 22.26 8.34
N VAL A 115 2.47 22.42 7.42
CA VAL A 115 1.24 23.21 7.65
C VAL A 115 0.39 22.64 8.81
N ASP A 116 0.44 21.35 9.07
CA ASP A 116 -0.25 20.72 10.20
C ASP A 116 0.39 21.04 11.58
N ARG A 117 1.57 21.65 11.58
CA ARG A 117 2.32 22.09 12.77
C ARG A 117 2.59 23.60 12.80
N ALA A 118 2.11 24.33 11.80
CA ALA A 118 2.27 25.77 11.66
C ALA A 118 1.44 26.56 12.70
N PRO A 119 1.67 27.88 12.89
CA PRO A 119 0.92 28.70 13.86
C PRO A 119 -0.59 28.57 13.73
N CYS A 120 -1.12 28.44 12.52
CA CYS A 120 -2.56 28.23 12.29
C CYS A 120 -3.11 26.89 12.85
N ALA A 121 -2.25 25.96 13.23
CA ALA A 121 -2.61 24.73 13.93
C ALA A 121 -2.34 24.81 15.43
N ARG A 122 -1.41 25.70 15.86
CA ARG A 122 -0.96 25.84 17.25
C ARG A 122 -1.73 26.90 18.05
N GLU A 123 -2.10 28.02 17.40
CA GLU A 123 -2.66 29.17 18.07
C GLU A 123 -4.17 29.26 17.84
N SER A 124 -4.91 29.38 18.93
CA SER A 124 -6.37 29.55 18.86
C SER A 124 -6.71 30.92 18.25
N GLY A 125 -7.53 30.92 17.21
CA GLY A 125 -7.94 32.17 16.53
C GLY A 125 -6.84 32.83 15.68
N PHE A 126 -5.74 32.14 15.39
CA PHE A 126 -4.68 32.68 14.54
C PHE A 126 -5.19 33.10 13.16
N ASP A 127 -5.09 34.41 12.87
CA ASP A 127 -5.42 34.96 11.56
C ASP A 127 -4.17 35.01 10.66
N CYS A 128 -4.06 34.02 9.79
CA CYS A 128 -2.90 33.88 8.90
C CYS A 128 -2.95 34.92 7.77
N SER A 129 -2.07 35.92 7.84
CA SER A 129 -1.97 37.00 6.85
C SER A 129 -1.69 36.51 5.42
N ILE A 130 -1.10 35.32 5.28
CA ILE A 130 -0.78 34.71 3.98
C ILE A 130 -1.65 33.50 3.64
N ARG A 131 -2.78 33.29 4.33
CA ARG A 131 -3.68 32.13 4.10
C ARG A 131 -4.05 31.96 2.63
N HIS A 132 -4.26 33.06 1.90
CA HIS A 132 -4.58 33.08 0.47
C HIS A 132 -3.42 32.63 -0.43
N ARG A 133 -2.19 32.58 0.09
CA ARG A 133 -0.99 32.09 -0.60
C ARG A 133 -0.49 30.76 -0.05
N CYS A 134 -1.12 30.23 1.00
CA CYS A 134 -0.75 28.94 1.59
C CYS A 134 -0.97 27.82 0.58
N PRO A 135 0.06 27.02 0.23
CA PRO A 135 -0.08 25.97 -0.78
C PRO A 135 -1.21 24.98 -0.47
N TYR A 136 -1.32 24.55 0.79
CA TYR A 136 -2.37 23.62 1.20
C TYR A 136 -3.78 24.21 1.00
N PHE A 137 -4.02 25.44 1.50
CA PHE A 137 -5.36 26.05 1.39
C PHE A 137 -5.70 26.42 -0.03
N SER A 138 -4.70 26.78 -0.85
CA SER A 138 -4.88 27.03 -2.28
C SER A 138 -5.28 25.74 -3.01
N ASP A 139 -4.50 24.67 -2.87
CA ASP A 139 -4.80 23.37 -3.50
C ASP A 139 -6.14 22.81 -3.04
N ARG A 140 -6.45 22.92 -1.74
CA ARG A 140 -7.74 22.49 -1.20
C ARG A 140 -8.91 23.26 -1.82
N ALA A 141 -8.81 24.59 -1.92
CA ALA A 141 -9.84 25.41 -2.53
C ALA A 141 -10.02 25.11 -4.02
N ILE A 142 -8.94 24.87 -4.73
CA ILE A 142 -8.99 24.48 -6.13
C ILE A 142 -9.59 23.08 -6.27
N ALA A 143 -9.11 22.09 -5.51
CA ALA A 143 -9.58 20.70 -5.57
C ALA A 143 -11.06 20.55 -5.22
N SER A 144 -11.58 21.36 -4.28
CA SER A 144 -13.01 21.34 -3.94
C SER A 144 -13.91 21.83 -5.07
N ASN A 145 -13.41 22.70 -5.97
CA ASN A 145 -14.15 23.30 -7.06
C ASN A 145 -13.81 22.75 -8.47
N ARG A 146 -12.77 21.92 -8.59
CA ARG A 146 -12.40 21.32 -9.88
C ARG A 146 -13.26 20.10 -10.21
N SER A 147 -13.41 19.87 -11.52
CA SER A 147 -14.15 18.71 -12.03
C SER A 147 -13.56 17.40 -11.53
N ILE A 148 -12.23 17.25 -11.48
CA ILE A 148 -11.57 16.05 -10.97
C ILE A 148 -10.59 16.44 -9.87
N ALA A 149 -10.82 15.95 -8.65
CA ALA A 149 -9.89 16.08 -7.52
C ALA A 149 -9.15 14.76 -7.31
N ALA A 150 -7.81 14.81 -7.37
CA ALA A 150 -6.94 13.66 -7.15
C ALA A 150 -6.33 13.72 -5.73
N MET A 151 -6.41 12.62 -5.00
CA MET A 151 -5.94 12.52 -3.62
C MET A 151 -5.57 11.08 -3.24
N THR A 152 -4.88 10.90 -2.13
CA THR A 152 -4.69 9.53 -1.61
C THR A 152 -6.00 8.98 -1.07
N LEU A 153 -6.14 7.64 -1.12
CA LEU A 153 -7.31 6.95 -0.54
C LEU A 153 -7.46 7.28 0.96
N ALA A 154 -6.33 7.36 1.67
CA ALA A 154 -6.30 7.79 3.07
C ALA A 154 -6.94 9.18 3.27
N TYR A 155 -6.51 10.17 2.49
CA TYR A 155 -7.06 11.53 2.57
C TYR A 155 -8.54 11.57 2.17
N PHE A 156 -8.92 10.78 1.18
CA PHE A 156 -10.31 10.62 0.76
C PHE A 156 -11.17 10.09 1.92
N MET A 157 -10.77 8.99 2.57
CA MET A 157 -11.52 8.40 3.69
C MET A 157 -11.57 9.34 4.91
N GLN A 158 -10.45 9.98 5.27
CA GLN A 158 -10.38 10.91 6.41
C GLN A 158 -11.18 12.21 6.22
N THR A 159 -11.44 12.60 4.98
CA THR A 159 -12.26 13.78 4.67
C THR A 159 -13.75 13.46 4.52
N ALA A 160 -14.20 12.25 4.83
CA ALA A 160 -15.61 11.91 4.91
C ALA A 160 -16.31 12.83 5.93
N GLY A 161 -17.46 13.37 5.56
CA GLY A 161 -18.17 14.36 6.36
C GLY A 161 -17.61 15.80 6.32
N SER A 162 -16.53 16.05 5.55
CA SER A 162 -16.02 17.41 5.35
C SER A 162 -16.91 18.20 4.39
N GLU A 163 -17.28 19.43 4.76
CA GLU A 163 -18.02 20.33 3.88
C GLU A 163 -17.31 20.65 2.55
N SER A 164 -15.96 20.57 2.53
CA SER A 164 -15.16 20.88 1.32
C SER A 164 -15.13 19.74 0.32
N PHE A 165 -15.33 18.51 0.76
CA PHE A 165 -15.22 17.30 -0.08
C PHE A 165 -16.48 16.43 0.08
N GLY A 166 -17.60 16.94 -0.41
CA GLY A 166 -18.89 16.26 -0.38
C GLY A 166 -19.00 15.10 -1.39
N ARG A 167 -20.23 14.67 -1.63
CA ARG A 167 -20.53 13.63 -2.62
C ARG A 167 -20.26 14.13 -4.04
N ARG A 168 -19.64 13.28 -4.87
CA ARG A 168 -19.41 13.53 -6.31
C ARG A 168 -20.11 12.49 -7.18
N ASP A 169 -20.21 12.78 -8.46
CA ASP A 169 -20.87 11.91 -9.42
C ASP A 169 -20.08 10.61 -9.66
N VAL A 170 -18.76 10.72 -9.82
CA VAL A 170 -17.88 9.58 -10.07
C VAL A 170 -16.76 9.49 -9.02
N VAL A 171 -16.49 8.28 -8.54
CA VAL A 171 -15.33 7.97 -7.70
C VAL A 171 -14.50 6.89 -8.36
N VAL A 172 -13.24 7.22 -8.64
CA VAL A 172 -12.27 6.26 -9.17
C VAL A 172 -11.30 5.88 -8.06
N ILE A 173 -11.15 4.57 -7.81
CA ILE A 173 -10.20 4.02 -6.83
C ILE A 173 -9.19 3.17 -7.57
N ASP A 174 -7.96 3.68 -7.66
CA ASP A 174 -6.85 2.90 -8.22
C ASP A 174 -6.26 1.96 -7.15
N GLU A 175 -5.72 0.84 -7.60
CA GLU A 175 -5.24 -0.28 -6.78
C GLU A 175 -6.26 -0.72 -5.71
N ALA A 176 -7.54 -0.78 -6.11
CA ALA A 176 -8.68 -1.04 -5.23
C ALA A 176 -8.65 -2.41 -4.52
N HIS A 177 -7.76 -3.33 -4.93
CA HIS A 177 -7.60 -4.65 -4.31
C HIS A 177 -7.25 -4.59 -2.81
N GLY A 178 -6.68 -3.48 -2.35
CA GLY A 178 -6.33 -3.24 -0.95
C GLY A 178 -7.42 -2.55 -0.14
N LEU A 179 -8.60 -2.27 -0.71
CA LEU A 179 -9.61 -1.45 -0.07
C LEU A 179 -10.13 -2.03 1.27
N ALA A 180 -10.29 -3.35 1.34
CA ALA A 180 -10.70 -4.01 2.59
C ALA A 180 -9.60 -3.91 3.66
N GLU A 181 -8.35 -4.14 3.28
CA GLU A 181 -7.18 -4.04 4.18
C GLU A 181 -7.00 -2.60 4.69
N TRP A 182 -7.18 -1.59 3.83
CA TRP A 182 -7.17 -0.18 4.25
C TRP A 182 -8.27 0.11 5.27
N ALA A 183 -9.49 -0.37 5.02
CA ALA A 183 -10.60 -0.21 5.97
C ALA A 183 -10.34 -0.93 7.29
N GLU A 184 -9.81 -2.14 7.27
CA GLU A 184 -9.38 -2.88 8.46
C GLU A 184 -8.34 -2.11 9.27
N MET A 185 -7.35 -1.53 8.61
CA MET A 185 -6.30 -0.75 9.24
C MET A 185 -6.85 0.49 9.93
N TYR A 186 -7.64 1.31 9.22
CA TYR A 186 -8.21 2.54 9.79
C TYR A 186 -9.23 2.29 10.88
N ALA A 187 -9.96 1.19 10.81
CA ALA A 187 -10.93 0.82 11.82
C ALA A 187 -10.32 0.05 13.01
N THR A 188 -9.06 -0.38 12.92
CA THR A 188 -8.35 -1.01 14.04
C THR A 188 -7.97 0.03 15.08
N ILE A 189 -8.23 -0.27 16.35
CA ILE A 189 -7.89 0.60 17.48
C ILE A 189 -6.81 -0.08 18.29
N ASP A 190 -5.67 0.59 18.41
CA ASP A 190 -4.49 0.09 19.10
C ASP A 190 -4.26 0.92 20.37
N LEU A 191 -4.48 0.32 21.52
CA LEU A 191 -4.37 0.95 22.83
C LEU A 191 -3.05 0.54 23.51
N ARG A 192 -2.02 1.37 23.34
CA ARG A 192 -0.68 1.20 23.91
C ARG A 192 -0.06 2.56 24.29
N PRO A 193 1.06 2.58 25.03
CA PRO A 193 1.69 3.84 25.47
C PRO A 193 2.00 4.83 24.33
N SER A 194 2.34 4.34 23.14
CA SER A 194 2.68 5.18 21.98
C SER A 194 1.46 5.75 21.26
N THR A 195 0.28 5.14 21.37
CA THR A 195 -0.95 5.54 20.66
C THR A 195 -1.95 6.28 21.52
N VAL A 196 -1.92 6.08 22.84
CA VAL A 196 -2.86 6.70 23.81
C VAL A 196 -2.14 7.81 24.57
N PRO A 197 -2.36 9.09 24.26
CA PRO A 197 -1.64 10.19 24.92
C PRO A 197 -1.85 10.27 26.43
N VAL A 198 -2.99 9.80 26.92
CA VAL A 198 -3.36 9.77 28.35
C VAL A 198 -3.06 8.42 29.00
N TRP A 199 -2.09 7.65 28.50
CA TRP A 199 -1.80 6.30 28.98
C TRP A 199 -1.54 6.23 30.48
N ASP A 200 -0.77 7.16 31.02
CA ASP A 200 -0.40 7.21 32.45
C ASP A 200 -1.56 7.65 33.36
N GLU A 201 -2.66 8.15 32.80
CA GLU A 201 -3.86 8.59 33.52
C GLU A 201 -4.94 7.49 33.60
N ILE A 202 -4.74 6.38 32.90
CA ILE A 202 -5.72 5.29 32.79
C ILE A 202 -5.20 4.00 33.39
N THR A 203 -6.14 3.17 33.82
CA THR A 203 -5.87 1.77 34.18
C THR A 203 -6.64 0.87 33.22
N ILE A 204 -5.93 0.02 32.50
CA ILE A 204 -6.53 -0.94 31.58
C ILE A 204 -7.00 -2.14 32.42
N PRO A 205 -8.32 -2.42 32.46
CA PRO A 205 -8.83 -3.61 33.14
C PRO A 205 -8.51 -4.87 32.33
N GLU A 206 -8.84 -6.03 32.88
CA GLU A 206 -8.91 -7.24 32.07
C GLU A 206 -9.98 -7.10 30.97
N ILE A 207 -9.57 -7.28 29.71
CA ILE A 207 -10.43 -7.18 28.53
C ILE A 207 -10.40 -8.53 27.82
N ASP A 208 -11.44 -9.31 28.07
CA ASP A 208 -11.61 -10.68 27.59
C ASP A 208 -12.44 -10.80 26.30
N GLY A 209 -12.87 -9.67 25.76
CA GLY A 209 -13.63 -9.64 24.51
C GLY A 209 -14.25 -8.28 24.15
N PRO A 210 -14.98 -8.22 23.03
CA PRO A 210 -15.51 -6.95 22.50
C PRO A 210 -16.45 -6.21 23.46
N GLU A 211 -17.21 -6.93 24.29
CA GLU A 211 -18.13 -6.30 25.27
C GLU A 211 -17.36 -5.55 26.37
N ALA A 212 -16.30 -6.18 26.92
CA ALA A 212 -15.44 -5.55 27.91
C ALA A 212 -14.69 -4.37 27.29
N ALA A 213 -14.23 -4.53 26.04
CA ALA A 213 -13.59 -3.47 25.25
C ALA A 213 -14.54 -2.28 25.04
N ALA A 214 -15.81 -2.50 24.69
CA ALA A 214 -16.78 -1.42 24.49
C ALA A 214 -17.07 -0.65 25.79
N ARG A 215 -17.21 -1.34 26.92
CA ARG A 215 -17.35 -0.68 28.22
C ARG A 215 -16.12 0.13 28.62
N PHE A 216 -14.93 -0.36 28.30
CA PHE A 216 -13.70 0.38 28.53
C PHE A 216 -13.56 1.58 27.60
N ALA A 217 -13.88 1.41 26.31
CA ALA A 217 -13.87 2.46 25.31
C ALA A 217 -14.75 3.67 25.69
N ASP A 218 -15.97 3.46 26.19
CA ASP A 218 -16.82 4.53 26.69
C ASP A 218 -16.12 5.41 27.75
N ARG A 219 -15.49 4.76 28.73
CA ARG A 219 -14.77 5.49 29.80
C ARG A 219 -13.52 6.21 29.26
N LEU A 220 -12.80 5.58 28.35
CA LEU A 220 -11.62 6.17 27.73
C LEU A 220 -11.96 7.38 26.88
N VAL A 221 -13.09 7.36 26.17
CA VAL A 221 -13.62 8.54 25.43
C VAL A 221 -13.79 9.73 26.36
N ASP A 222 -14.32 9.53 27.57
CA ASP A 222 -14.51 10.63 28.53
C ASP A 222 -13.17 11.20 29.01
N VAL A 223 -12.16 10.36 29.27
CA VAL A 223 -10.82 10.80 29.68
C VAL A 223 -10.15 11.57 28.55
N CYS A 224 -10.12 11.01 27.35
CA CYS A 224 -9.55 11.64 26.16
C CYS A 224 -10.24 12.97 25.82
N THR A 225 -11.57 13.04 25.96
CA THR A 225 -12.32 14.26 25.68
C THR A 225 -11.95 15.38 26.65
N ARG A 226 -11.88 15.11 27.96
CA ARG A 226 -11.46 16.11 28.94
C ARG A 226 -10.05 16.64 28.65
N ARG A 227 -9.11 15.77 28.33
CA ARG A 227 -7.74 16.18 28.00
C ARG A 227 -7.72 17.02 26.71
N LYS A 228 -8.42 16.59 25.67
CA LYS A 228 -8.54 17.33 24.41
C LYS A 228 -9.15 18.73 24.66
N ASP A 229 -10.22 18.83 25.45
CA ASP A 229 -10.89 20.10 25.71
C ASP A 229 -9.97 21.07 26.48
N THR A 230 -9.10 20.55 27.36
CA THR A 230 -8.05 21.34 28.01
C THR A 230 -7.07 21.94 26.98
N LEU A 231 -6.62 21.11 25.99
CA LEU A 231 -5.74 21.59 24.93
C LEU A 231 -6.43 22.60 24.01
N VAL A 232 -7.69 22.35 23.62
CA VAL A 232 -8.45 23.27 22.77
C VAL A 232 -8.69 24.63 23.46
N GLY A 233 -8.79 24.64 24.80
CA GLY A 233 -8.97 25.86 25.58
C GLY A 233 -7.68 26.68 25.79
N ALA A 234 -6.52 26.19 25.39
CA ALA A 234 -5.26 26.92 25.48
C ALA A 234 -5.15 27.98 24.36
N GLU A 235 -4.53 29.12 24.67
CA GLU A 235 -4.32 30.20 23.68
C GLU A 235 -3.30 29.78 22.62
N GLU A 236 -2.23 29.07 23.03
CA GLU A 236 -1.17 28.58 22.16
C GLU A 236 -0.76 27.16 22.57
N LEU A 237 -0.50 26.29 21.60
CA LEU A 237 -0.01 24.93 21.78
C LEU A 237 1.39 24.79 21.24
N SER A 238 2.22 24.03 21.92
CA SER A 238 3.47 23.51 21.36
C SER A 238 3.19 22.49 20.24
N ILE A 239 4.19 22.19 19.42
CA ILE A 239 4.06 21.15 18.37
C ILE A 239 3.68 19.78 18.98
N ALA A 240 4.23 19.45 20.16
CA ALA A 240 3.89 18.21 20.87
C ALA A 240 2.41 18.18 21.29
N GLU A 241 1.87 19.30 21.82
CA GLU A 241 0.47 19.40 22.22
C GLU A 241 -0.50 19.41 21.03
N VAL A 242 -0.11 19.97 19.88
CA VAL A 242 -0.87 19.83 18.63
C VAL A 242 -0.95 18.36 18.23
N THR A 243 0.19 17.65 18.29
CA THR A 243 0.24 16.22 17.98
C THR A 243 -0.63 15.40 18.94
N GLU A 244 -0.57 15.72 20.22
CA GLU A 244 -1.39 15.10 21.27
C GLU A 244 -2.88 15.34 21.02
N ARG A 245 -3.28 16.59 20.74
CA ARG A 245 -4.66 16.96 20.44
C ARG A 245 -5.20 16.18 19.21
N ASP A 246 -4.43 16.10 18.15
CA ASP A 246 -4.82 15.44 16.91
C ASP A 246 -4.97 13.92 17.15
N ARG A 247 -4.04 13.29 17.86
CA ARG A 247 -4.13 11.86 18.26
C ARG A 247 -5.34 11.60 19.18
N LEU A 248 -5.63 12.49 20.14
CA LEU A 248 -6.81 12.37 20.98
C LEU A 248 -8.10 12.46 20.15
N GLN A 249 -8.16 13.38 19.18
CA GLN A 249 -9.32 13.52 18.30
C GLN A 249 -9.55 12.26 17.47
N GLU A 250 -8.51 11.70 16.90
CA GLU A 250 -8.56 10.45 16.12
C GLU A 250 -9.00 9.27 17.01
N LEU A 251 -8.36 9.09 18.16
CA LEU A 251 -8.70 8.04 19.11
C LEU A 251 -10.16 8.13 19.58
N ILE A 252 -10.64 9.32 19.92
CA ILE A 252 -12.04 9.54 20.31
C ILE A 252 -13.00 9.14 19.18
N SER A 253 -12.67 9.50 17.95
CA SER A 253 -13.51 9.19 16.78
C SER A 253 -13.59 7.68 16.55
N ASN A 254 -12.45 6.99 16.58
CA ASN A 254 -12.36 5.55 16.40
C ASN A 254 -13.07 4.77 17.50
N LEU A 255 -12.86 5.16 18.78
CA LEU A 255 -13.55 4.55 19.91
C LEU A 255 -15.07 4.72 19.84
N LYS A 256 -15.55 5.92 19.49
CA LYS A 256 -16.99 6.20 19.33
C LYS A 256 -17.59 5.38 18.19
N TRP A 257 -16.86 5.27 17.07
CA TRP A 257 -17.31 4.44 15.95
C TRP A 257 -17.38 2.96 16.36
N PHE A 258 -16.34 2.42 17.01
CA PHE A 258 -16.33 1.05 17.52
C PHE A 258 -17.52 0.78 18.43
N VAL A 259 -17.74 1.65 19.44
CA VAL A 259 -18.84 1.46 20.41
C VAL A 259 -20.20 1.52 19.72
N SER A 260 -20.37 2.45 18.78
CA SER A 260 -21.61 2.58 18.02
C SER A 260 -21.87 1.36 17.14
N ASP A 261 -20.84 0.88 16.43
CA ASP A 261 -20.94 -0.29 15.56
C ASP A 261 -21.15 -1.57 16.38
N TYR A 262 -20.40 -1.77 17.47
CA TYR A 262 -20.55 -2.93 18.35
C TYR A 262 -21.97 -3.04 18.97
N ARG A 263 -22.59 -1.91 19.28
CA ARG A 263 -23.95 -1.87 19.84
C ARG A 263 -25.06 -2.09 18.80
N ASP A 264 -24.73 -2.02 17.53
CA ASP A 264 -25.67 -2.43 16.48
C ASP A 264 -25.81 -3.96 16.52
N PRO A 265 -27.03 -4.50 16.74
CA PRO A 265 -27.26 -5.95 16.81
C PRO A 265 -26.76 -6.70 15.58
N ALA A 266 -26.68 -6.06 14.41
CA ALA A 266 -26.19 -6.64 13.17
C ALA A 266 -24.65 -6.83 13.16
N SER A 267 -23.91 -6.20 14.07
CA SER A 267 -22.44 -6.20 14.07
C SER A 267 -21.78 -6.69 15.35
N ALA A 268 -22.53 -7.12 16.35
CA ALA A 268 -21.99 -7.54 17.65
C ALA A 268 -20.95 -8.66 17.59
N SER A 269 -20.98 -9.51 16.56
CA SER A 269 -20.03 -10.62 16.36
C SER A 269 -18.88 -10.28 15.38
N THR A 270 -18.77 -9.05 14.92
CA THR A 270 -17.83 -8.63 13.87
C THR A 270 -16.56 -7.97 14.39
N TRP A 271 -16.24 -8.20 15.66
CA TRP A 271 -15.05 -7.65 16.31
C TRP A 271 -14.25 -8.73 17.01
N VAL A 272 -12.94 -8.62 16.98
CA VAL A 272 -12.00 -9.39 17.79
C VAL A 272 -11.12 -8.46 18.61
N VAL A 273 -10.67 -8.96 19.77
CA VAL A 273 -9.85 -8.19 20.71
C VAL A 273 -8.64 -9.00 21.10
N ASP A 274 -7.46 -8.42 20.94
CA ASP A 274 -6.21 -8.98 21.43
C ASP A 274 -5.80 -8.25 22.72
N SER A 275 -5.63 -8.99 23.80
CA SER A 275 -5.15 -8.49 25.08
C SER A 275 -4.37 -9.58 25.79
N ALA A 276 -3.24 -9.23 26.41
CA ALA A 276 -2.43 -10.15 27.21
C ALA A 276 -2.81 -10.17 28.69
N GLY A 277 -3.86 -9.42 29.09
CA GLY A 277 -4.37 -9.32 30.46
C GLY A 277 -4.41 -7.90 30.99
N GLU A 278 -4.68 -7.75 32.30
CA GLU A 278 -4.80 -6.46 32.97
C GLU A 278 -3.51 -5.63 32.83
N GLY A 279 -3.66 -4.35 32.51
CA GLY A 279 -2.54 -3.40 32.32
C GLY A 279 -1.76 -3.58 31.00
N SER A 280 -2.11 -4.59 30.19
CA SER A 280 -1.43 -4.84 28.91
C SER A 280 -2.03 -4.02 27.78
N PRO A 281 -1.26 -3.77 26.71
CA PRO A 281 -1.80 -3.21 25.47
C PRO A 281 -2.98 -4.02 24.94
N VAL A 282 -3.93 -3.33 24.30
CA VAL A 282 -5.16 -3.93 23.76
C VAL A 282 -5.31 -3.48 22.32
N THR A 283 -5.56 -4.42 21.42
CA THR A 283 -5.90 -4.11 20.03
C THR A 283 -7.32 -4.59 19.72
N ILE A 284 -8.17 -3.69 19.23
CA ILE A 284 -9.56 -3.95 18.87
C ILE A 284 -9.66 -3.92 17.34
N LYS A 285 -10.04 -5.05 16.74
CA LYS A 285 -9.96 -5.27 15.30
C LYS A 285 -11.33 -5.60 14.70
N PRO A 286 -11.74 -4.94 13.58
CA PRO A 286 -12.97 -5.32 12.87
C PRO A 286 -12.76 -6.60 12.06
N LEU A 287 -13.80 -7.43 11.97
CA LEU A 287 -13.92 -8.55 11.04
C LEU A 287 -14.74 -8.18 9.79
N ALA A 288 -15.47 -7.07 9.86
CA ALA A 288 -16.39 -6.57 8.83
C ALA A 288 -16.01 -5.14 8.38
N PRO A 289 -14.89 -4.99 7.65
CA PRO A 289 -14.39 -3.68 7.23
C PRO A 289 -15.33 -2.93 6.29
N GLU A 290 -16.24 -3.65 5.61
CA GLU A 290 -17.26 -3.07 4.73
C GLU A 290 -18.16 -2.05 5.44
N ARG A 291 -18.40 -2.23 6.72
CA ARG A 291 -19.22 -1.29 7.51
C ARG A 291 -18.53 0.07 7.67
N TYR A 292 -17.20 0.07 7.79
CA TYR A 292 -16.41 1.29 7.81
C TYR A 292 -16.41 1.99 6.43
N LEU A 293 -16.43 1.21 5.35
CA LEU A 293 -16.46 1.77 3.98
C LEU A 293 -17.78 2.44 3.62
N ASN A 294 -18.89 2.05 4.24
CA ASN A 294 -20.20 2.64 3.90
C ASN A 294 -20.18 4.16 3.99
N HIS A 295 -19.79 4.72 5.12
CA HIS A 295 -19.77 6.19 5.31
C HIS A 295 -18.48 6.86 4.84
N THR A 296 -17.37 6.15 4.75
CA THR A 296 -16.09 6.73 4.34
C THR A 296 -15.86 6.72 2.83
N VAL A 297 -16.52 5.79 2.12
CA VAL A 297 -16.34 5.60 0.68
C VAL A 297 -17.68 5.65 -0.07
N TRP A 298 -18.61 4.72 0.23
CA TRP A 298 -19.77 4.50 -0.64
C TRP A 298 -20.80 5.62 -0.63
N GLU A 299 -20.94 6.36 0.45
CA GLU A 299 -21.81 7.55 0.51
C GLU A 299 -21.26 8.76 -0.27
N ARG A 300 -20.01 8.67 -0.79
CA ARG A 300 -19.33 9.81 -1.41
C ARG A 300 -19.37 9.83 -2.93
N GLY A 301 -20.05 8.89 -3.56
CA GLY A 301 -20.20 8.82 -5.01
C GLY A 301 -21.56 8.31 -5.44
N ASN A 302 -21.86 8.48 -6.73
CA ASN A 302 -22.97 7.83 -7.40
C ASN A 302 -22.50 6.60 -8.17
N THR A 303 -21.40 6.77 -8.93
CA THR A 303 -20.79 5.72 -9.75
C THR A 303 -19.36 5.48 -9.28
N PHE A 304 -18.97 4.21 -9.19
CA PHE A 304 -17.63 3.83 -8.75
C PHE A 304 -16.91 3.01 -9.81
N ALA A 305 -15.65 3.37 -10.07
CA ALA A 305 -14.73 2.57 -10.88
C ALA A 305 -13.54 2.14 -10.01
N LEU A 306 -13.41 0.84 -9.82
CA LEU A 306 -12.41 0.22 -8.97
C LEU A 306 -11.41 -0.53 -9.84
N LEU A 307 -10.19 0.00 -9.97
CA LEU A 307 -9.17 -0.55 -10.86
C LEU A 307 -8.12 -1.32 -10.07
N SER A 308 -7.75 -2.49 -10.55
CA SER A 308 -6.61 -3.26 -10.02
C SER A 308 -6.23 -4.41 -10.94
N ALA A 309 -5.00 -4.88 -10.86
CA ALA A 309 -4.57 -6.12 -11.52
C ALA A 309 -5.07 -7.38 -10.78
N THR A 310 -5.42 -7.27 -9.51
CA THR A 310 -5.57 -8.42 -8.60
C THR A 310 -6.93 -8.49 -7.89
N ILE A 311 -8.00 -8.03 -8.53
CA ILE A 311 -9.36 -8.40 -8.13
C ILE A 311 -9.62 -9.84 -8.63
N LEU A 312 -9.28 -10.84 -7.82
CA LEU A 312 -9.24 -12.25 -8.22
C LEU A 312 -10.62 -12.91 -8.26
N ASP A 313 -11.53 -12.48 -7.39
CA ASP A 313 -12.86 -13.02 -7.21
C ASP A 313 -13.85 -11.87 -7.00
N LYS A 314 -14.73 -11.65 -7.97
CA LYS A 314 -15.71 -10.55 -7.92
C LYS A 314 -16.60 -10.65 -6.69
N GLU A 315 -17.19 -11.82 -6.45
CA GLU A 315 -18.15 -11.97 -5.35
C GLU A 315 -17.49 -11.85 -3.98
N GLY A 316 -16.30 -12.46 -3.81
CA GLY A 316 -15.53 -12.35 -2.58
C GLY A 316 -15.05 -10.93 -2.32
N PHE A 317 -14.62 -10.22 -3.36
CA PHE A 317 -14.24 -8.81 -3.26
C PHE A 317 -15.44 -7.94 -2.86
N CYS A 318 -16.57 -8.07 -3.58
CA CYS A 318 -17.78 -7.29 -3.27
C CYS A 318 -18.23 -7.50 -1.82
N ARG A 319 -18.29 -8.75 -1.34
CA ARG A 319 -18.63 -9.04 0.05
C ARG A 319 -17.66 -8.39 1.03
N GLY A 320 -16.35 -8.46 0.76
CA GLY A 320 -15.32 -7.91 1.65
C GLY A 320 -15.31 -6.38 1.75
N VAL A 321 -15.94 -5.69 0.78
CA VAL A 321 -16.00 -4.22 0.75
C VAL A 321 -17.44 -3.67 0.85
N GLY A 322 -18.45 -4.54 1.02
CA GLY A 322 -19.85 -4.13 1.21
C GLY A 322 -20.59 -3.72 -0.07
N LEU A 323 -20.17 -4.25 -1.22
CA LEU A 323 -20.84 -4.04 -2.51
C LEU A 323 -21.82 -5.17 -2.84
N ASP A 324 -22.89 -4.83 -3.55
CA ASP A 324 -23.80 -5.82 -4.12
C ASP A 324 -23.20 -6.40 -5.41
N PRO A 325 -22.86 -7.70 -5.46
CA PRO A 325 -22.34 -8.30 -6.67
C PRO A 325 -23.30 -8.22 -7.87
N ALA A 326 -24.62 -8.14 -7.63
CA ALA A 326 -25.61 -8.06 -8.70
C ALA A 326 -25.61 -6.69 -9.40
N LYS A 327 -25.23 -5.62 -8.67
CA LYS A 327 -25.09 -4.25 -9.19
C LYS A 327 -23.67 -3.85 -9.54
N THR A 328 -22.76 -4.82 -9.54
CA THR A 328 -21.34 -4.61 -9.81
C THR A 328 -20.95 -5.38 -11.05
N ALA A 329 -20.38 -4.70 -12.03
CA ALA A 329 -19.81 -5.34 -13.22
C ALA A 329 -18.33 -5.65 -13.04
N LEU A 330 -17.83 -6.73 -13.65
CA LEU A 330 -16.40 -7.02 -13.77
C LEU A 330 -15.96 -6.92 -15.22
N VAL A 331 -15.07 -6.00 -15.52
CA VAL A 331 -14.40 -5.87 -16.82
C VAL A 331 -12.99 -6.43 -16.70
N ASP A 332 -12.74 -7.53 -17.41
CA ASP A 332 -11.44 -8.17 -17.46
C ASP A 332 -10.67 -7.75 -18.71
N ILE A 333 -9.45 -7.24 -18.50
CA ILE A 333 -8.56 -6.76 -19.56
C ILE A 333 -7.42 -7.76 -19.70
N SER A 334 -7.28 -8.34 -20.88
CA SER A 334 -6.22 -9.28 -21.19
C SER A 334 -4.85 -8.61 -21.17
N HIS A 335 -3.84 -9.33 -20.72
CA HIS A 335 -2.45 -8.89 -20.77
C HIS A 335 -1.93 -8.89 -22.21
N THR A 336 -1.19 -7.85 -22.58
CA THR A 336 -0.63 -7.70 -23.94
C THR A 336 0.85 -8.05 -24.03
N PHE A 337 1.53 -8.20 -22.88
CA PHE A 337 2.96 -8.53 -22.87
C PHE A 337 3.16 -10.02 -23.12
N PRO A 338 4.15 -10.41 -23.94
CA PRO A 338 4.47 -11.81 -24.20
C PRO A 338 4.76 -12.57 -22.90
N VAL A 339 4.24 -13.78 -22.79
CA VAL A 339 4.50 -14.64 -21.61
C VAL A 339 5.99 -14.99 -21.52
N GLU A 340 6.65 -15.08 -22.66
CA GLU A 340 8.08 -15.37 -22.81
C GLU A 340 8.97 -14.31 -22.14
N ASN A 341 8.48 -13.06 -22.05
CA ASN A 341 9.21 -11.95 -21.46
C ASN A 341 9.11 -11.92 -19.91
N ARG A 342 8.24 -12.75 -19.34
CA ARG A 342 7.99 -12.81 -17.89
C ARG A 342 7.91 -14.25 -17.36
N PRO A 343 8.94 -15.08 -17.59
CA PRO A 343 8.94 -16.47 -17.19
C PRO A 343 8.92 -16.64 -15.66
N LEU A 344 8.22 -17.68 -15.21
CA LEU A 344 8.32 -18.21 -13.85
C LEU A 344 9.25 -19.43 -13.87
N TYR A 345 10.17 -19.48 -12.91
CA TYR A 345 11.08 -20.59 -12.74
C TYR A 345 10.88 -21.28 -11.40
N ASP A 346 10.61 -22.57 -11.46
CA ASP A 346 10.62 -23.44 -10.28
C ASP A 346 12.07 -23.77 -9.93
N VAL A 347 12.51 -23.19 -8.82
CA VAL A 347 13.82 -23.43 -8.20
C VAL A 347 13.65 -23.75 -6.71
N THR A 348 12.52 -24.32 -6.34
CA THR A 348 12.12 -24.55 -4.94
C THR A 348 13.15 -25.38 -4.19
N GLN A 349 13.49 -24.96 -2.96
CA GLN A 349 14.48 -25.59 -2.10
C GLN A 349 13.84 -26.29 -0.87
N GLY A 350 12.56 -26.05 -0.62
CA GLY A 350 11.81 -26.57 0.53
C GLY A 350 10.70 -25.61 0.94
N LYS A 351 10.08 -25.85 2.09
CA LYS A 351 9.04 -24.98 2.65
C LYS A 351 9.66 -23.92 3.56
N MET A 352 9.24 -22.68 3.38
CA MET A 352 9.64 -21.53 4.23
C MET A 352 8.66 -21.28 5.38
N THR A 353 7.96 -22.33 5.82
CA THR A 353 7.11 -22.28 7.04
C THR A 353 7.97 -22.19 8.29
N TYR A 354 7.37 -21.76 9.40
CA TYR A 354 8.08 -21.66 10.69
C TYR A 354 8.82 -22.95 11.08
N GLU A 355 8.24 -24.12 10.81
CA GLU A 355 8.79 -25.42 11.16
C GLU A 355 9.98 -25.86 10.29
N HIS A 356 10.04 -25.37 9.02
CA HIS A 356 11.00 -25.88 8.03
C HIS A 356 12.03 -24.83 7.59
N ARG A 357 11.81 -23.55 7.91
CA ARG A 357 12.65 -22.45 7.41
C ARG A 357 14.13 -22.57 7.82
N ASP A 358 14.40 -23.18 8.97
CA ASP A 358 15.77 -23.32 9.49
C ASP A 358 16.62 -24.24 8.61
N ASP A 359 16.00 -25.26 8.03
CA ASP A 359 16.65 -26.16 7.06
C ASP A 359 16.64 -25.58 5.64
N THR A 360 15.61 -24.77 5.30
CA THR A 360 15.42 -24.26 3.94
C THR A 360 16.26 -23.01 3.65
N ILE A 361 16.45 -22.10 4.63
CA ILE A 361 17.22 -20.86 4.44
C ILE A 361 18.63 -21.10 3.91
N PRO A 362 19.43 -22.07 4.45
CA PRO A 362 20.75 -22.35 3.89
C PRO A 362 20.74 -22.76 2.42
N GLU A 363 19.73 -23.54 2.00
CA GLU A 363 19.60 -23.98 0.60
C GLU A 363 19.17 -22.83 -0.31
N VAL A 364 18.27 -21.94 0.17
CA VAL A 364 17.91 -20.71 -0.55
C VAL A 364 19.13 -19.78 -0.68
N ALA A 365 19.96 -19.65 0.34
CA ALA A 365 21.19 -18.85 0.25
C ALA A 365 22.17 -19.42 -0.81
N ARG A 366 22.32 -20.75 -0.90
CA ARG A 366 23.11 -21.40 -1.97
C ARG A 366 22.51 -21.17 -3.36
N LEU A 367 21.16 -21.22 -3.46
CA LEU A 367 20.45 -20.86 -4.68
C LEU A 367 20.76 -19.42 -5.11
N LEU A 368 20.74 -18.47 -4.18
CA LEU A 368 21.04 -17.06 -4.46
C LEU A 368 22.46 -16.87 -5.00
N VAL A 369 23.47 -17.58 -4.46
CA VAL A 369 24.84 -17.57 -5.02
C VAL A 369 24.85 -18.04 -6.47
N ARG A 370 24.14 -19.14 -6.78
CA ARG A 370 24.02 -19.65 -8.16
C ARG A 370 23.31 -18.69 -9.10
N LEU A 371 22.30 -17.96 -8.59
CA LEU A 371 21.60 -16.92 -9.35
C LEU A 371 22.48 -15.68 -9.56
N LEU A 372 23.27 -15.26 -8.57
CA LEU A 372 24.26 -14.19 -8.71
C LEU A 372 25.32 -14.52 -9.77
N ALA A 373 25.78 -15.77 -9.82
CA ALA A 373 26.70 -16.23 -10.86
C ALA A 373 26.04 -16.34 -12.26
N LYS A 374 24.72 -16.58 -12.33
CA LYS A 374 23.95 -16.58 -13.59
C LYS A 374 23.66 -15.17 -14.11
N HIS A 375 23.51 -14.21 -13.22
CA HIS A 375 23.13 -12.81 -13.46
C HIS A 375 24.28 -11.91 -13.00
N ASP A 376 25.49 -12.16 -13.52
CA ASP A 376 26.73 -11.51 -13.10
C ASP A 376 26.76 -10.01 -13.45
N ASP A 377 26.01 -9.60 -14.45
CA ASP A 377 25.87 -8.23 -14.96
C ASP A 377 24.46 -7.61 -14.74
N GLU A 378 23.52 -8.31 -14.11
CA GLU A 378 22.13 -7.87 -13.92
C GLU A 378 21.81 -7.61 -12.44
N LYS A 379 21.08 -6.56 -12.18
CA LYS A 379 20.49 -6.28 -10.85
C LYS A 379 19.33 -7.20 -10.57
N GLY A 380 19.21 -7.61 -9.29
CA GLY A 380 18.13 -8.47 -8.83
C GLY A 380 17.52 -8.04 -7.51
N ILE A 381 16.32 -8.56 -7.18
CA ILE A 381 15.65 -8.35 -5.91
C ILE A 381 15.20 -9.67 -5.30
N VAL A 382 15.34 -9.80 -3.99
CA VAL A 382 14.86 -10.93 -3.20
C VAL A 382 13.72 -10.44 -2.29
N HIS A 383 12.58 -11.08 -2.40
CA HIS A 383 11.43 -10.85 -1.53
C HIS A 383 11.46 -11.86 -0.37
N ALA A 384 12.01 -11.43 0.77
CA ALA A 384 12.22 -12.30 1.93
C ALA A 384 10.99 -12.43 2.84
N HIS A 385 10.03 -11.50 2.75
CA HIS A 385 8.76 -11.47 3.49
C HIS A 385 8.86 -11.33 5.03
N SER A 386 10.05 -11.28 5.61
CA SER A 386 10.26 -10.87 7.00
C SER A 386 11.71 -10.43 7.23
N TYR A 387 11.92 -9.51 8.18
CA TYR A 387 13.26 -9.06 8.56
C TYR A 387 14.14 -10.22 9.05
N ALA A 388 13.58 -11.12 9.86
CA ALA A 388 14.31 -12.28 10.36
C ALA A 388 14.79 -13.22 9.24
N ILE A 389 14.04 -13.40 8.16
CA ILE A 389 14.47 -14.18 7.00
C ILE A 389 15.52 -13.40 6.19
N ALA A 390 15.29 -12.09 5.97
CA ALA A 390 16.22 -11.23 5.22
C ALA A 390 17.59 -11.19 5.89
N GLU A 391 17.66 -11.00 7.21
CA GLU A 391 18.89 -10.99 8.00
C GLU A 391 19.63 -12.32 7.89
N ARG A 392 18.93 -13.43 8.11
CA ARG A 392 19.54 -14.78 8.03
C ARG A 392 20.05 -15.13 6.63
N LEU A 393 19.35 -14.73 5.57
CA LEU A 393 19.81 -14.88 4.20
C LEU A 393 21.07 -14.03 3.95
N ALA A 394 21.05 -12.78 4.40
CA ALA A 394 22.20 -11.87 4.26
C ALA A 394 23.43 -12.39 5.00
N ASP A 395 23.27 -12.92 6.21
CA ASP A 395 24.37 -13.51 6.97
C ASP A 395 24.96 -14.72 6.25
N ARG A 396 24.13 -15.61 5.71
CA ARG A 396 24.61 -16.75 4.91
C ARG A 396 25.33 -16.32 3.64
N LEU A 397 24.85 -15.29 2.96
CA LEU A 397 25.50 -14.75 1.76
C LEU A 397 26.85 -14.10 2.11
N ARG A 398 26.97 -13.42 3.26
CA ARG A 398 28.25 -12.91 3.77
C ARG A 398 29.22 -14.03 4.11
N GLU A 399 28.75 -15.11 4.76
CA GLU A 399 29.57 -16.32 5.02
C GLU A 399 30.10 -16.94 3.73
N PHE A 400 29.38 -16.85 2.61
CA PHE A 400 29.81 -17.28 1.30
C PHE A 400 30.73 -16.28 0.58
N GLY A 401 30.99 -15.10 1.15
CA GLY A 401 31.92 -14.11 0.60
C GLY A 401 31.33 -13.27 -0.56
N VAL A 402 30.01 -13.21 -0.70
CA VAL A 402 29.32 -12.42 -1.74
C VAL A 402 28.73 -11.10 -1.20
N ASP A 403 29.20 -10.65 -0.05
CA ASP A 403 28.75 -9.42 0.63
C ASP A 403 28.89 -8.16 -0.24
N GLY A 404 29.89 -8.10 -1.11
CA GLY A 404 30.07 -6.99 -2.07
C GLY A 404 28.99 -6.89 -3.13
N ARG A 405 28.11 -7.89 -3.25
CA ARG A 405 27.02 -7.94 -4.23
C ARG A 405 25.62 -7.93 -3.60
N ILE A 406 25.51 -7.74 -2.30
CA ILE A 406 24.23 -7.70 -1.60
C ILE A 406 24.01 -6.36 -0.92
N ARG A 407 22.78 -5.88 -0.98
CA ARG A 407 22.30 -4.71 -0.25
C ARG A 407 21.11 -5.10 0.60
N THR A 408 21.15 -4.73 1.86
CA THR A 408 20.10 -5.00 2.85
C THR A 408 19.61 -3.69 3.44
N HIS A 409 18.49 -3.73 4.13
CA HIS A 409 17.91 -2.59 4.84
C HIS A 409 17.27 -3.04 6.16
N ASP A 410 17.10 -2.11 7.08
CA ASP A 410 16.21 -2.25 8.24
C ASP A 410 14.87 -1.51 8.03
N SER A 411 14.06 -1.38 9.09
CA SER A 411 12.78 -0.68 9.04
C SER A 411 12.93 0.83 8.82
N ASP A 412 14.05 1.41 9.26
CA ASP A 412 14.22 2.85 9.35
C ASP A 412 14.95 3.44 8.13
N ASP A 413 15.76 2.62 7.43
CA ASP A 413 16.59 3.09 6.32
C ASP A 413 16.18 2.55 4.94
N ARG A 414 15.09 1.79 4.84
CA ARG A 414 14.66 1.09 3.63
C ARG A 414 14.60 1.99 2.40
N ASP A 415 13.96 3.13 2.48
CA ASP A 415 13.78 4.03 1.32
C ASP A 415 15.10 4.64 0.87
N ALA A 416 16.00 4.91 1.80
CA ALA A 416 17.34 5.40 1.51
C ALA A 416 18.19 4.31 0.82
N GLN A 417 18.15 3.07 1.30
CA GLN A 417 18.86 1.93 0.72
C GLN A 417 18.30 1.59 -0.67
N LEU A 418 16.97 1.60 -0.82
CA LEU A 418 16.32 1.38 -2.10
C LEU A 418 16.70 2.46 -3.13
N SER A 419 16.63 3.73 -2.74
CA SER A 419 17.00 4.85 -3.62
C SER A 419 18.47 4.76 -4.04
N SER A 420 19.36 4.41 -3.10
CA SER A 420 20.77 4.20 -3.38
C SER A 420 21.01 3.02 -4.32
N TRP A 421 20.30 1.90 -4.11
CA TRP A 421 20.38 0.73 -4.99
C TRP A 421 19.85 1.03 -6.41
N LEU A 422 18.75 1.78 -6.53
CA LEU A 422 18.23 2.19 -7.84
C LEU A 422 19.18 3.14 -8.59
N ALA A 423 19.96 3.95 -7.86
CA ALA A 423 20.87 4.93 -8.44
C ALA A 423 22.24 4.37 -8.91
N THR A 424 22.62 3.16 -8.49
CA THR A 424 23.84 2.49 -8.98
C THR A 424 23.53 1.63 -10.20
N ASP A 425 24.53 1.43 -11.07
CA ASP A 425 24.47 0.46 -12.17
C ASP A 425 25.14 -0.87 -11.78
N ASP A 426 25.69 -0.98 -10.56
CA ASP A 426 26.33 -2.20 -10.09
C ASP A 426 25.34 -3.37 -10.02
N PRO A 427 25.74 -4.59 -10.43
CA PRO A 427 24.84 -5.76 -10.44
C PRO A 427 24.62 -6.33 -9.03
N GLU A 428 24.04 -5.50 -8.16
CA GLU A 428 23.74 -5.84 -6.76
C GLU A 428 22.38 -6.54 -6.62
N LEU A 429 22.29 -7.38 -5.60
CA LEU A 429 21.07 -8.04 -5.15
C LEU A 429 20.48 -7.27 -3.96
N PHE A 430 19.30 -6.71 -4.12
CA PHE A 430 18.57 -6.05 -3.04
C PHE A 430 17.71 -7.07 -2.28
N VAL A 431 17.96 -7.23 -0.98
CA VAL A 431 17.16 -8.13 -0.13
C VAL A 431 16.06 -7.32 0.55
N SER A 432 14.84 -7.42 0.05
CA SER A 432 13.67 -6.66 0.52
C SER A 432 12.74 -7.54 1.36
N VAL A 433 12.14 -6.94 2.36
CA VAL A 433 11.14 -7.60 3.21
C VAL A 433 9.74 -7.53 2.59
N LYS A 434 9.40 -6.43 1.91
CA LYS A 434 8.06 -6.21 1.35
C LYS A 434 7.98 -6.52 -0.14
N MET A 435 6.97 -7.28 -0.53
CA MET A 435 6.68 -7.63 -1.93
C MET A 435 5.80 -6.59 -2.63
N GLU A 436 5.03 -5.83 -1.89
CA GLU A 436 3.82 -5.13 -2.37
C GLU A 436 4.02 -3.66 -2.64
N GLU A 437 5.12 -3.05 -2.19
CA GLU A 437 5.27 -1.61 -2.33
C GLU A 437 5.51 -1.21 -3.77
N ALA A 438 5.02 -0.03 -4.13
CA ALA A 438 5.02 0.59 -5.46
C ALA A 438 6.44 0.80 -6.02
N LEU A 439 7.17 -0.31 -6.24
CA LEU A 439 8.46 -0.32 -6.91
C LEU A 439 8.24 -0.43 -8.41
N ASP A 440 8.73 0.53 -9.15
CA ASP A 440 8.89 0.42 -10.58
C ASP A 440 10.30 -0.10 -10.86
N LEU A 441 10.38 -1.39 -11.20
CA LEU A 441 11.63 -2.10 -11.47
C LEU A 441 11.79 -2.41 -12.97
N ALA A 442 11.22 -1.57 -13.82
CA ALA A 442 11.30 -1.71 -15.27
C ALA A 442 12.74 -1.66 -15.77
N ASP A 443 12.96 -2.32 -16.89
CA ASP A 443 14.21 -2.32 -17.64
C ASP A 443 15.41 -2.80 -16.77
N ASP A 444 16.54 -2.12 -16.85
CA ASP A 444 17.77 -2.53 -16.14
C ASP A 444 17.75 -2.25 -14.62
N ARG A 445 16.63 -1.74 -14.08
CA ARG A 445 16.47 -1.54 -12.63
C ARG A 445 16.41 -2.84 -11.87
N ALA A 446 15.76 -3.90 -12.41
CA ALA A 446 15.88 -5.28 -11.94
C ALA A 446 15.42 -6.26 -13.02
N ARG A 447 16.33 -7.09 -13.49
CA ARG A 447 16.07 -8.11 -14.54
C ARG A 447 15.60 -9.45 -13.98
N TRP A 448 15.75 -9.66 -12.68
CA TRP A 448 15.33 -10.89 -12.02
C TRP A 448 14.91 -10.64 -10.57
N GLN A 449 14.03 -11.51 -10.11
CA GLN A 449 13.57 -11.50 -8.72
C GLN A 449 13.40 -12.91 -8.17
N VAL A 450 13.47 -13.03 -6.85
CA VAL A 450 13.27 -14.29 -6.12
C VAL A 450 12.15 -14.11 -5.09
N LEU A 451 11.14 -14.96 -5.14
CA LEU A 451 10.14 -15.10 -4.11
C LEU A 451 10.60 -16.17 -3.12
N CYS A 452 11.15 -15.74 -1.97
CA CYS A 452 11.72 -16.64 -0.99
C CYS A 452 10.68 -17.36 -0.13
N LYS A 453 9.51 -16.78 0.03
CA LYS A 453 8.45 -17.30 0.90
C LYS A 453 7.07 -17.02 0.30
N ALA A 454 6.16 -17.98 0.42
CA ALA A 454 4.75 -17.76 0.10
C ALA A 454 4.14 -16.76 1.10
N PRO A 455 3.52 -15.66 0.63
CA PRO A 455 3.06 -14.56 1.47
C PRO A 455 1.69 -14.84 2.11
N TYR A 456 1.58 -15.96 2.82
CA TYR A 456 0.35 -16.27 3.55
C TYR A 456 0.14 -15.29 4.70
N PRO A 457 -1.10 -14.83 4.94
CA PRO A 457 -1.44 -14.06 6.14
C PRO A 457 -1.03 -14.77 7.43
N ASN A 458 -0.61 -14.00 8.43
CA ASN A 458 -0.16 -14.54 9.70
C ASN A 458 -1.32 -15.18 10.47
N THR A 459 -1.28 -16.51 10.67
CA THR A 459 -2.33 -17.25 11.38
C THR A 459 -2.39 -16.97 12.89
N ARG A 460 -1.38 -16.27 13.44
CA ARG A 460 -1.41 -15.79 14.84
C ARG A 460 -2.19 -14.48 15.00
N ASP A 461 -2.47 -13.76 13.90
CA ASP A 461 -3.40 -12.63 13.96
C ASP A 461 -4.81 -13.14 14.25
N SER A 462 -5.47 -12.56 15.24
CA SER A 462 -6.79 -13.00 15.69
C SER A 462 -7.87 -12.89 14.60
N ARG A 463 -7.79 -11.93 13.70
CA ARG A 463 -8.69 -11.80 12.54
C ARG A 463 -8.49 -12.95 11.56
N VAL A 464 -7.23 -13.26 11.26
CA VAL A 464 -6.88 -14.37 10.36
C VAL A 464 -7.34 -15.69 10.97
N ALA A 465 -7.00 -15.94 12.25
CA ALA A 465 -7.42 -17.12 12.98
C ALA A 465 -8.94 -17.28 12.95
N ARG A 466 -9.69 -16.23 13.28
CA ARG A 466 -11.14 -16.23 13.28
C ARG A 466 -11.74 -16.52 11.90
N ARG A 467 -11.21 -15.90 10.84
CA ARG A 467 -11.65 -16.18 9.46
C ARG A 467 -11.40 -17.63 9.05
N LEU A 468 -10.31 -18.23 9.48
CA LEU A 468 -10.01 -19.64 9.21
C LEU A 468 -10.92 -20.57 10.00
N GLU A 469 -11.26 -20.25 11.26
CA GLU A 469 -12.26 -20.96 12.06
C GLU A 469 -13.65 -20.90 11.40
N ASP A 470 -14.01 -19.76 10.81
CA ASP A 470 -15.24 -19.57 10.05
C ASP A 470 -15.18 -20.21 8.64
N GLY A 471 -14.11 -20.96 8.31
CA GLY A 471 -13.97 -21.70 7.06
C GLY A 471 -13.58 -20.86 5.85
N GLN A 472 -13.11 -19.62 6.01
CA GLN A 472 -12.76 -18.69 4.91
C GLN A 472 -11.39 -19.00 4.27
N TRP A 473 -11.07 -20.27 4.05
CA TRP A 473 -9.80 -20.69 3.42
C TRP A 473 -9.60 -20.12 2.02
N GLY A 474 -10.68 -19.93 1.26
CA GLY A 474 -10.60 -19.29 -0.05
C GLY A 474 -10.09 -17.84 0.02
N TRP A 475 -10.50 -17.07 1.03
CA TRP A 475 -9.95 -15.75 1.28
C TRP A 475 -8.45 -15.81 1.59
N TYR A 476 -8.02 -16.71 2.45
CA TYR A 476 -6.63 -16.90 2.86
C TYR A 476 -5.69 -17.15 1.68
N TYR A 477 -6.08 -18.09 0.80
CA TYR A 477 -5.29 -18.39 -0.39
C TYR A 477 -5.31 -17.26 -1.42
N ARG A 478 -6.46 -16.61 -1.63
CA ARG A 478 -6.55 -15.47 -2.56
C ARG A 478 -5.73 -14.27 -2.11
N THR A 479 -5.65 -14.00 -0.81
CA THR A 479 -4.81 -12.95 -0.25
C THR A 479 -3.34 -13.21 -0.56
N ALA A 480 -2.84 -14.41 -0.34
CA ALA A 480 -1.47 -14.77 -0.69
C ALA A 480 -1.23 -14.73 -2.21
N LEU A 481 -2.17 -15.24 -3.03
CA LEU A 481 -2.06 -15.22 -4.48
C LEU A 481 -2.02 -13.78 -5.03
N LYS A 482 -2.84 -12.88 -4.48
CA LYS A 482 -2.84 -11.44 -4.82
C LYS A 482 -1.44 -10.85 -4.72
N THR A 483 -0.77 -11.05 -3.58
CA THR A 483 0.59 -10.56 -3.32
C THR A 483 1.62 -11.16 -4.29
N VAL A 484 1.53 -12.45 -4.60
CA VAL A 484 2.43 -13.10 -5.57
C VAL A 484 2.24 -12.52 -6.98
N ILE A 485 1.01 -12.34 -7.44
CA ILE A 485 0.73 -11.76 -8.76
C ILE A 485 1.28 -10.33 -8.85
N GLN A 486 1.15 -9.53 -7.79
CA GLN A 486 1.69 -8.18 -7.74
C GLN A 486 3.21 -8.17 -7.82
N ALA A 487 3.88 -9.02 -7.04
CA ALA A 487 5.33 -9.18 -7.09
C ALA A 487 5.80 -9.57 -8.51
N CYS A 488 5.16 -10.57 -9.13
CA CYS A 488 5.48 -10.99 -10.50
C CYS A 488 5.32 -9.88 -11.56
N GLY A 489 4.44 -8.92 -11.31
CA GLY A 489 4.20 -7.78 -12.20
C GLY A 489 5.19 -6.62 -12.06
N ARG A 490 6.21 -6.70 -11.18
CA ARG A 490 7.12 -5.59 -10.88
C ARG A 490 8.27 -5.44 -11.87
N VAL A 491 8.78 -6.56 -12.40
CA VAL A 491 9.99 -6.62 -13.23
C VAL A 491 9.73 -6.54 -14.72
N VAL A 492 8.47 -6.37 -15.17
CA VAL A 492 8.10 -6.20 -16.58
C VAL A 492 7.01 -5.14 -16.71
N ARG A 493 7.29 -4.05 -17.43
CA ARG A 493 6.41 -2.89 -17.54
C ARG A 493 5.98 -2.53 -18.96
N SER A 494 6.62 -3.08 -19.97
CA SER A 494 6.27 -2.89 -21.38
C SER A 494 6.26 -4.20 -22.16
N PRO A 495 5.69 -4.26 -23.37
CA PRO A 495 5.76 -5.46 -24.20
C PRO A 495 7.17 -5.87 -24.61
N GLU A 496 8.09 -4.91 -24.68
CA GLU A 496 9.50 -5.07 -25.05
C GLU A 496 10.39 -5.39 -23.85
N ASP A 497 9.90 -5.11 -22.64
CA ASP A 497 10.63 -5.35 -21.39
C ASP A 497 10.60 -6.85 -21.02
N PHE A 498 11.60 -7.31 -20.28
CA PHE A 498 11.65 -8.68 -19.79
C PHE A 498 12.20 -8.77 -18.36
N GLY A 499 11.72 -9.76 -17.61
CA GLY A 499 12.16 -10.01 -16.25
C GLY A 499 11.85 -11.45 -15.83
N ARG A 500 12.70 -12.03 -15.00
CA ARG A 500 12.64 -13.42 -14.57
C ARG A 500 12.20 -13.51 -13.11
N THR A 501 11.24 -14.38 -12.81
CA THR A 501 10.81 -14.64 -11.44
C THR A 501 11.16 -16.06 -11.04
N TYR A 502 11.90 -16.21 -9.95
CA TYR A 502 12.35 -17.47 -9.38
C TYR A 502 11.57 -17.77 -8.10
N LEU A 503 10.98 -18.97 -8.01
CA LEU A 503 10.18 -19.41 -6.88
C LEU A 503 11.02 -20.33 -6.00
N ALA A 504 11.43 -19.87 -4.80
CA ALA A 504 12.30 -20.62 -3.90
C ALA A 504 11.56 -21.46 -2.85
N ASP A 505 10.32 -21.08 -2.48
CA ASP A 505 9.48 -21.78 -1.50
C ASP A 505 8.50 -22.72 -2.20
N SER A 506 8.55 -24.01 -1.89
CA SER A 506 7.62 -25.00 -2.44
C SER A 506 6.15 -24.76 -2.04
N SER A 507 5.88 -23.98 -0.98
CA SER A 507 4.53 -23.55 -0.62
C SER A 507 3.87 -22.65 -1.68
N LEU A 508 4.67 -22.03 -2.57
CA LEU A 508 4.15 -21.27 -3.72
C LEU A 508 3.49 -22.19 -4.75
N LEU A 509 4.06 -23.39 -4.97
CA LEU A 509 3.46 -24.38 -5.87
C LEU A 509 2.13 -24.89 -5.30
N ASP A 510 2.09 -25.21 -4.00
CA ASP A 510 0.86 -25.57 -3.28
C ASP A 510 -0.20 -24.46 -3.39
N LEU A 511 0.21 -23.19 -3.30
CA LEU A 511 -0.67 -22.03 -3.45
C LEU A 511 -1.26 -21.95 -4.87
N PHE A 512 -0.43 -22.15 -5.89
CA PHE A 512 -0.89 -22.11 -7.29
C PHE A 512 -1.90 -23.21 -7.59
N GLU A 513 -1.67 -24.43 -7.10
CA GLU A 513 -2.61 -25.52 -7.25
C GLU A 513 -3.95 -25.21 -6.58
N ARG A 514 -3.94 -24.79 -5.31
CA ARG A 514 -5.14 -24.48 -4.52
C ARG A 514 -5.93 -23.28 -5.03
N SER A 515 -5.25 -22.33 -5.68
CA SER A 515 -5.86 -21.07 -6.16
C SER A 515 -6.07 -21.02 -7.66
N ARG A 516 -5.91 -22.14 -8.36
CA ARG A 516 -5.95 -22.20 -9.84
C ARG A 516 -7.20 -21.54 -10.43
N GLY A 517 -8.37 -21.82 -9.84
CA GLY A 517 -9.66 -21.27 -10.30
C GLY A 517 -9.85 -19.77 -10.04
N ALA A 518 -9.01 -19.15 -9.22
CA ALA A 518 -9.04 -17.71 -8.95
C ALA A 518 -7.99 -16.92 -9.73
N MET A 519 -7.11 -17.59 -10.47
CA MET A 519 -6.08 -16.91 -11.27
C MET A 519 -6.69 -16.21 -12.48
N PRO A 520 -6.28 -14.97 -12.78
CA PRO A 520 -6.54 -14.38 -14.10
C PRO A 520 -5.90 -15.22 -15.20
N ASP A 521 -6.56 -15.33 -16.37
CA ASP A 521 -6.11 -16.16 -17.49
C ASP A 521 -4.65 -15.91 -17.89
N TRP A 522 -4.24 -14.64 -17.87
CA TRP A 522 -2.88 -14.24 -18.23
C TRP A 522 -1.83 -14.70 -17.21
N PHE A 523 -2.18 -14.82 -15.91
CA PHE A 523 -1.28 -15.36 -14.90
C PHE A 523 -1.30 -16.88 -14.89
N ALA A 524 -2.46 -17.48 -15.08
CA ALA A 524 -2.61 -18.91 -15.27
C ALA A 524 -1.74 -19.41 -16.44
N ALA A 525 -1.73 -18.70 -17.58
CA ALA A 525 -0.87 -19.01 -18.73
C ALA A 525 0.63 -18.88 -18.40
N GLN A 526 1.01 -18.00 -17.50
CA GLN A 526 2.38 -17.86 -17.02
C GLN A 526 2.79 -19.03 -16.12
N VAL A 527 1.90 -19.45 -15.21
CA VAL A 527 2.11 -20.63 -14.33
C VAL A 527 2.19 -21.92 -15.18
N ASP A 528 1.37 -22.08 -16.22
CA ASP A 528 1.38 -23.24 -17.10
C ASP A 528 2.68 -23.40 -17.89
N ARG A 529 3.41 -22.31 -18.11
CA ARG A 529 4.71 -22.31 -18.79
C ARG A 529 5.89 -22.30 -17.83
N MET A 530 5.64 -22.45 -16.54
CA MET A 530 6.68 -22.54 -15.55
C MET A 530 7.63 -23.71 -15.85
N SER A 531 8.93 -23.48 -15.67
CA SER A 531 9.96 -24.46 -15.97
C SER A 531 11.10 -24.40 -14.93
N SER A 532 11.92 -25.45 -14.87
CA SER A 532 13.12 -25.45 -14.04
C SER A 532 14.31 -25.01 -14.89
N PRO A 533 14.96 -23.89 -14.55
CA PRO A 533 16.09 -23.37 -15.33
C PRO A 533 17.36 -24.15 -15.07
N ASN A 534 18.25 -24.19 -16.05
CA ASN A 534 19.61 -24.64 -15.80
C ASN A 534 20.40 -23.53 -15.06
N LEU A 535 20.87 -23.83 -13.86
CA LEU A 535 21.66 -22.91 -13.03
C LEU A 535 23.14 -23.37 -12.98
N PRO A 536 24.09 -22.41 -12.86
CA PRO A 536 25.48 -22.72 -12.61
C PRO A 536 25.69 -23.62 -11.37
N ALA A 537 26.83 -24.26 -11.25
CA ALA A 537 27.21 -24.89 -10.00
C ALA A 537 27.32 -23.84 -8.87
N PHE A 538 27.20 -24.28 -7.63
CA PHE A 538 27.49 -23.43 -6.49
C PHE A 538 28.96 -23.05 -6.46
N ASP A 539 29.27 -21.79 -6.72
CA ASP A 539 30.62 -21.25 -6.76
C ASP A 539 30.59 -19.79 -6.28
N PRO A 540 30.92 -19.54 -5.00
CA PRO A 540 30.94 -18.20 -4.44
C PRO A 540 31.95 -17.25 -5.09
N ASP A 541 33.13 -17.79 -5.57
CA ASP A 541 34.18 -16.97 -6.18
C ASP A 541 33.68 -16.37 -7.51
N THR A 542 33.02 -17.17 -8.34
CA THR A 542 32.38 -16.67 -9.56
C THR A 542 31.25 -15.68 -9.25
N ALA A 543 30.48 -15.92 -8.21
CA ALA A 543 29.37 -15.03 -7.82
C ALA A 543 29.84 -13.65 -7.29
N SER A 544 31.02 -13.58 -6.69
CA SER A 544 31.62 -12.33 -6.16
C SER A 544 32.36 -11.50 -7.23
N ALA A 545 32.76 -12.11 -8.35
CA ALA A 545 33.57 -11.47 -9.40
C ALA A 545 32.84 -10.43 -10.24
N GLY A 546 31.50 -10.36 -10.21
CA GLY A 546 30.69 -9.40 -10.98
C GLY A 546 30.94 -7.91 -10.67
N SER A 547 31.74 -7.56 -9.67
CA SER A 547 32.09 -6.18 -9.29
C SER A 547 33.52 -5.75 -9.67
N ALA A 548 34.32 -6.59 -10.34
CA ALA A 548 35.79 -6.39 -10.42
C ALA A 548 36.34 -5.89 -11.76
N ASP A 549 35.56 -5.71 -12.83
CA ASP A 549 36.13 -5.45 -14.16
C ASP A 549 35.74 -4.09 -14.80
N SER A 550 35.61 -3.02 -14.01
CA SER A 550 35.52 -1.64 -14.55
C SER A 550 36.49 -0.65 -13.88
N GLY A 551 37.76 -1.04 -13.67
CA GLY A 551 38.73 -0.16 -13.00
C GLY A 551 40.17 -0.59 -13.13
N GLY A 552 40.66 -0.75 -14.36
CA GLY A 552 42.11 -0.91 -14.59
C GLY A 552 42.82 0.44 -14.61
N GLY A 553 43.63 0.72 -13.59
CA GLY A 553 44.71 1.71 -13.76
C GLY A 553 44.98 2.66 -12.60
N GLY A 554 45.95 2.31 -11.75
CA GLY A 554 46.93 3.30 -11.28
C GLY A 554 46.89 3.75 -9.82
N GLY A 555 47.78 3.23 -9.01
CA GLY A 555 48.64 4.07 -8.14
C GLY A 555 48.21 4.30 -6.70
N SER A 556 48.90 3.51 -5.88
CA SER A 556 49.21 3.72 -4.45
C SER A 556 49.09 5.14 -3.86
N SER A 557 48.50 5.29 -2.72
CA SER A 557 49.22 5.76 -1.52
C SER A 557 48.32 5.76 -0.27
N ARG A 558 48.87 5.20 0.79
CA ARG A 558 48.33 5.23 2.16
C ARG A 558 48.27 6.64 2.70
N SER A 559 47.22 7.04 3.35
CA SER A 559 47.36 7.88 4.55
C SER A 559 46.15 7.72 5.49
N ARG A 560 46.46 7.19 6.68
CA ARG A 560 45.62 7.28 7.88
C ARG A 560 45.37 8.75 8.23
N ARG A 561 44.13 9.11 8.53
CA ARG A 561 43.88 10.13 9.56
C ARG A 561 42.59 9.84 10.32
N GLN A 562 42.81 9.77 11.62
CA GLN A 562 41.80 9.74 12.68
C GLN A 562 41.04 11.07 12.80
N GLY A 563 39.75 10.98 13.17
CA GLY A 563 39.18 11.81 14.20
C GLY A 563 38.35 12.98 13.80
N ARG A 564 37.09 12.98 14.00
CA ARG A 564 36.41 13.71 15.11
C ARG A 564 34.87 13.66 14.94
N ARG A 565 34.26 13.39 16.08
CA ARG A 565 32.82 13.54 16.36
C ARG A 565 32.37 14.99 16.20
N SER A 566 31.20 15.20 15.65
CA SER A 566 30.09 15.95 16.30
C SER A 566 29.06 16.36 15.25
N GLY A 567 27.77 16.21 15.59
CA GLY A 567 26.71 17.00 14.99
C GLY A 567 25.36 16.26 14.98
N ARG A 568 24.56 16.52 15.97
CA ARG A 568 23.13 16.20 16.06
C ARG A 568 22.39 16.60 14.78
N GLY A 569 21.53 15.74 14.28
CA GLY A 569 20.53 16.08 13.27
C GLY A 569 19.39 15.09 13.29
N GLY A 570 18.22 15.57 13.63
CA GLY A 570 16.89 15.17 13.24
C GLY A 570 16.52 13.67 13.28
N ARG A 571 15.86 13.23 14.33
CA ARG A 571 15.06 12.00 14.32
C ARG A 571 13.85 12.25 13.43
N SER A 572 13.79 11.61 12.28
CA SER A 572 12.54 11.35 11.58
C SER A 572 11.83 10.19 12.30
N ASN A 573 10.54 10.38 12.56
CA ASN A 573 9.71 9.46 13.34
C ASN A 573 9.42 8.19 12.51
N PRO A 574 9.52 6.97 13.05
CA PRO A 574 9.28 5.71 12.34
C PRO A 574 7.81 5.44 11.98
N ASP A 575 6.89 6.29 12.42
CA ASP A 575 5.44 6.06 12.36
C ASP A 575 4.78 6.37 10.99
N ASP A 576 5.52 6.60 9.93
CA ASP A 576 4.96 7.15 8.68
C ASP A 576 4.45 6.10 7.66
N HIS A 577 4.42 4.80 7.99
CA HIS A 577 3.87 3.80 7.07
C HIS A 577 2.72 2.99 7.70
N PRO A 578 1.48 3.16 7.19
CA PRO A 578 0.29 2.53 7.78
C PRO A 578 0.25 0.99 7.74
N LEU A 579 1.14 0.34 7.01
CA LEU A 579 1.17 -1.13 6.88
C LEU A 579 2.35 -1.80 7.61
N ALA A 580 3.25 -1.05 8.26
CA ALA A 580 4.45 -1.61 8.87
C ALA A 580 4.14 -2.60 10.02
N ASP A 581 3.05 -2.38 10.74
CA ASP A 581 2.66 -3.19 11.90
C ASP A 581 1.71 -4.35 11.59
N VAL A 582 1.17 -4.43 10.38
CA VAL A 582 0.21 -5.49 10.00
C VAL A 582 0.90 -6.79 9.59
N TRP A 583 2.18 -6.73 9.23
CA TRP A 583 2.95 -7.88 8.74
C TRP A 583 4.10 -8.23 9.68
N GLY A 584 3.73 -8.73 10.86
CA GLY A 584 4.51 -9.63 11.70
C GLY A 584 5.95 -9.23 12.04
N THR A 585 6.13 -8.64 13.20
CA THR A 585 7.34 -8.87 13.99
C THR A 585 7.28 -10.30 14.52
N ASP A 586 8.13 -11.18 14.02
CA ASP A 586 8.80 -12.29 14.68
C ASP A 586 10.22 -12.41 14.17
#